data_746aada4dc446de11f45856598be9669
#
_entry.id   746aada4dc446de11f45856598be9669
#
_cell.length_a   1.000
_cell.length_b   1.000
_cell.length_c   1.000
_cell.angle_alpha   90.00
_cell.angle_beta   90.00
_cell.angle_gamma   90.00
#
_symmetry.space_group_name_H-M   'P 1'
#
loop_
_entity.id
_entity.type
_entity.pdbx_description
1 polymer ?
#
loop_
_entity_poly.entity_id
_entity_poly.type
_entity_poly.pdbx_seq_one_letter_code
_entity_poly.pdbx_strand_id
1 'polypeptide(L)'
;MYKRQEWGGWADNLSMVMYIVIPWLYNFKVMAKWSNSNFFKVYFSIIVAYGLGRWFLGDGMGIGFSVYGVSIGIWIVSEFLFKYWSQRMRFLSGFMGFLVAAIFGIYPQEIFNNLDQYWWIIFFWLPGLVCNKKPDYERKHFPWFFVGMFLYISAFVIWLQGYPNQPLCNPDSLIQPHGIWHILCSLATLSFFIFLRTENVKKRGD
;
A
#
# COMPACT_ATOMS: atom_id res chain seq x y z
N MET A 1 31.92 6.70 -0.75
CA MET A 1 31.15 5.56 -0.26
C MET A 1 29.67 5.90 -0.04
N TYR A 2 29.34 7.08 0.52
CA TYR A 2 27.98 7.53 0.83
C TYR A 2 27.00 7.60 -0.37
N LYS A 3 27.40 8.12 -1.52
CA LYS A 3 26.50 8.25 -2.69
C LYS A 3 25.92 6.94 -3.23
N ARG A 4 26.65 5.80 -3.11
CA ARG A 4 26.12 4.49 -3.54
C ARG A 4 25.01 3.98 -2.59
N GLN A 5 25.12 4.30 -1.30
CA GLN A 5 24.12 3.92 -0.31
C GLN A 5 22.84 4.78 -0.46
N GLU A 6 22.98 6.08 -0.76
CA GLU A 6 21.86 6.98 -1.03
C GLU A 6 21.08 6.56 -2.27
N TRP A 7 21.79 6.27 -3.37
CA TRP A 7 21.15 5.80 -4.60
C TRP A 7 20.45 4.44 -4.40
N GLY A 8 21.10 3.50 -3.71
CA GLY A 8 20.51 2.19 -3.40
C GLY A 8 19.24 2.31 -2.57
N GLY A 9 19.27 3.12 -1.51
CA GLY A 9 18.10 3.37 -0.66
C GLY A 9 16.98 4.10 -1.42
N TRP A 10 17.32 5.03 -2.32
CA TRP A 10 16.34 5.68 -3.19
C TRP A 10 15.67 4.68 -4.13
N ALA A 11 16.46 3.84 -4.81
CA ALA A 11 15.96 2.84 -5.76
C ALA A 11 15.08 1.79 -5.07
N ASP A 12 15.46 1.33 -3.87
CA ASP A 12 14.71 0.40 -3.05
C ASP A 12 13.33 0.99 -2.69
N ASN A 13 13.30 2.18 -2.11
CA ASN A 13 12.05 2.86 -1.77
C ASN A 13 11.17 3.13 -3.00
N LEU A 14 11.77 3.53 -4.12
CA LEU A 14 11.04 3.76 -5.37
C LEU A 14 10.38 2.48 -5.86
N SER A 15 11.10 1.35 -5.84
CA SER A 15 10.57 0.05 -6.27
C SER A 15 9.37 -0.39 -5.42
N MET A 16 9.43 -0.16 -4.11
CA MET A 16 8.32 -0.46 -3.19
C MET A 16 7.08 0.36 -3.52
N VAL A 17 7.23 1.67 -3.78
CA VAL A 17 6.11 2.54 -4.15
C VAL A 17 5.58 2.19 -5.53
N MET A 18 6.43 1.89 -6.50
CA MET A 18 6.01 1.43 -7.83
C MET A 18 5.08 0.22 -7.75
N TYR A 19 5.38 -0.71 -6.85
CA TYR A 19 4.56 -1.89 -6.64
C TYR A 19 3.24 -1.58 -5.90
N ILE A 20 3.31 -0.92 -4.73
CA ILE A 20 2.14 -0.78 -3.85
C ILE A 20 1.06 0.17 -4.43
N VAL A 21 1.43 1.05 -5.35
CA VAL A 21 0.49 1.94 -6.03
C VAL A 21 -0.43 1.17 -6.99
N ILE A 22 0.03 0.08 -7.60
CA ILE A 22 -0.72 -0.67 -8.62
C ILE A 22 -2.06 -1.21 -8.07
N PRO A 23 -2.13 -1.94 -6.92
CA PRO A 23 -3.36 -2.55 -6.46
C PRO A 23 -4.50 -1.56 -6.20
N TRP A 24 -4.22 -0.47 -5.49
CA TRP A 24 -5.27 0.50 -5.18
C TRP A 24 -5.65 1.36 -6.39
N LEU A 25 -4.68 1.69 -7.25
CA LEU A 25 -4.96 2.44 -8.47
C LEU A 25 -5.79 1.60 -9.46
N TYR A 26 -5.54 0.28 -9.47
CA TYR A 26 -6.38 -0.65 -10.23
C TYR A 26 -7.82 -0.70 -9.70
N ASN A 27 -8.01 -0.70 -8.38
CA ASN A 27 -9.34 -0.56 -7.77
C ASN A 27 -10.03 0.73 -8.22
N PHE A 28 -9.31 1.85 -8.23
CA PHE A 28 -9.82 3.13 -8.72
C PHE A 28 -10.21 3.05 -10.18
N LYS A 29 -9.35 2.47 -11.04
CA LYS A 29 -9.65 2.28 -12.46
C LYS A 29 -10.97 1.53 -12.66
N VAL A 30 -11.17 0.43 -11.94
CA VAL A 30 -12.37 -0.40 -12.06
C VAL A 30 -13.61 0.35 -11.56
N MET A 31 -13.55 0.97 -10.37
CA MET A 31 -14.69 1.61 -9.72
C MET A 31 -14.98 3.04 -10.20
N ALA A 32 -14.05 3.69 -10.87
CA ALA A 32 -14.27 4.99 -11.52
C ALA A 32 -14.38 4.88 -13.04
N LYS A 33 -14.29 3.65 -13.60
CA LYS A 33 -14.35 3.36 -15.05
C LYS A 33 -13.30 4.13 -15.86
N TRP A 34 -12.08 4.22 -15.34
CA TRP A 34 -10.98 4.87 -16.03
C TRP A 34 -10.50 4.06 -17.24
N SER A 35 -10.09 4.79 -18.28
CA SER A 35 -9.38 4.20 -19.42
C SER A 35 -7.98 3.71 -18.99
N ASN A 36 -7.40 2.80 -19.79
CA ASN A 36 -6.01 2.39 -19.57
C ASN A 36 -5.05 3.59 -19.62
N SER A 37 -5.29 4.53 -20.52
CA SER A 37 -4.47 5.74 -20.64
C SER A 37 -4.48 6.56 -19.35
N ASN A 38 -5.66 6.79 -18.74
CA ASN A 38 -5.76 7.52 -17.48
C ASN A 38 -5.08 6.78 -16.33
N PHE A 39 -5.24 5.46 -16.26
CA PHE A 39 -4.54 4.64 -15.28
C PHE A 39 -3.02 4.84 -15.36
N PHE A 40 -2.44 4.68 -16.55
CA PHE A 40 -0.99 4.83 -16.72
C PHE A 40 -0.52 6.27 -16.52
N LYS A 41 -1.28 7.29 -16.94
CA LYS A 41 -0.93 8.69 -16.67
C LYS A 41 -0.84 8.95 -15.17
N VAL A 42 -1.84 8.54 -14.39
CA VAL A 42 -1.84 8.75 -12.93
C VAL A 42 -0.74 7.93 -12.28
N TYR A 43 -0.56 6.66 -12.69
CA TYR A 43 0.50 5.81 -12.18
C TYR A 43 1.89 6.45 -12.36
N PHE A 44 2.25 6.81 -13.60
CA PHE A 44 3.56 7.40 -13.87
C PHE A 44 3.72 8.78 -13.21
N SER A 45 2.65 9.57 -13.10
CA SER A 45 2.71 10.85 -12.38
C SER A 45 3.06 10.67 -10.91
N ILE A 46 2.46 9.68 -10.24
CA ILE A 46 2.77 9.36 -8.84
C ILE A 46 4.22 8.89 -8.70
N ILE A 47 4.68 7.97 -9.57
CA ILE A 47 6.02 7.41 -9.50
C ILE A 47 7.10 8.47 -9.75
N VAL A 48 6.90 9.32 -10.76
CA VAL A 48 7.83 10.42 -11.07
C VAL A 48 7.85 11.44 -9.92
N ALA A 49 6.67 11.85 -9.44
CA ALA A 49 6.58 12.81 -8.33
C ALA A 49 7.24 12.26 -7.06
N TYR A 50 7.01 10.99 -6.74
CA TYR A 50 7.66 10.33 -5.60
C TYR A 50 9.17 10.21 -5.80
N GLY A 51 9.62 9.74 -6.98
CA GLY A 51 11.04 9.55 -7.27
C GLY A 51 11.82 10.87 -7.16
N LEU A 52 11.28 11.94 -7.74
CA LEU A 52 11.88 13.28 -7.64
C LEU A 52 11.80 13.84 -6.22
N GLY A 53 10.63 13.74 -5.56
CA GLY A 53 10.45 14.19 -4.19
C GLY A 53 11.41 13.50 -3.23
N ARG A 54 11.52 12.18 -3.32
CA ARG A 54 12.45 11.39 -2.49
C ARG A 54 13.92 11.74 -2.75
N TRP A 55 14.27 12.00 -4.02
CA TRP A 55 15.65 12.35 -4.41
C TRP A 55 16.06 13.74 -3.89
N PHE A 56 15.19 14.74 -4.06
CA PHE A 56 15.55 16.14 -3.74
C PHE A 56 15.19 16.54 -2.31
N LEU A 57 14.15 15.99 -1.72
CA LEU A 57 13.62 16.37 -0.41
C LEU A 57 13.95 15.36 0.71
N GLY A 58 14.48 14.18 0.33
CA GLY A 58 14.87 13.16 1.29
C GLY A 58 13.69 12.30 1.80
N ASP A 59 13.89 11.66 2.96
CA ASP A 59 12.89 10.80 3.59
C ASP A 59 11.61 11.56 3.91
N GLY A 60 10.46 10.90 3.67
CA GLY A 60 9.16 11.50 3.89
C GLY A 60 8.89 12.73 3.00
N MET A 61 9.65 12.93 1.93
CA MET A 61 9.57 14.11 1.02
C MET A 61 9.64 15.44 1.77
N GLY A 62 10.40 15.50 2.85
CA GLY A 62 10.58 16.69 3.69
C GLY A 62 9.38 17.08 4.57
N ILE A 63 8.26 16.37 4.47
CA ILE A 63 7.00 16.65 5.17
C ILE A 63 6.49 15.47 6.01
N GLY A 64 7.34 14.49 6.29
CA GLY A 64 6.97 13.30 7.06
C GLY A 64 5.97 12.36 6.36
N PHE A 65 5.82 12.46 5.03
CA PHE A 65 4.83 11.72 4.28
C PHE A 65 5.36 10.39 3.74
N SER A 66 4.93 9.29 4.37
CA SER A 66 5.23 7.94 3.89
C SER A 66 4.25 7.52 2.80
N VAL A 67 4.62 7.76 1.53
CA VAL A 67 3.81 7.34 0.37
C VAL A 67 3.55 5.83 0.38
N TYR A 68 4.54 5.04 0.80
CA TYR A 68 4.42 3.58 0.90
C TYR A 68 3.39 3.17 1.94
N GLY A 69 3.52 3.66 3.18
CA GLY A 69 2.58 3.34 4.27
C GLY A 69 1.15 3.79 3.97
N VAL A 70 0.99 5.02 3.47
CA VAL A 70 -0.32 5.55 3.08
C VAL A 70 -0.92 4.75 1.92
N SER A 71 -0.12 4.30 0.95
CA SER A 71 -0.58 3.46 -0.16
C SER A 71 -1.09 2.09 0.31
N ILE A 72 -0.46 1.47 1.33
CA ILE A 72 -0.98 0.24 1.96
C ILE A 72 -2.38 0.50 2.52
N GLY A 73 -2.54 1.59 3.27
CA GLY A 73 -3.83 1.96 3.84
C GLY A 73 -4.90 2.23 2.77
N ILE A 74 -4.57 3.01 1.73
CA ILE A 74 -5.47 3.26 0.59
C ILE A 74 -5.85 1.95 -0.09
N TRP A 75 -4.92 1.01 -0.25
CA TRP A 75 -5.22 -0.28 -0.84
C TRP A 75 -6.22 -1.07 -0.01
N ILE A 76 -5.99 -1.22 1.30
CA ILE A 76 -6.90 -1.95 2.20
C ILE A 76 -8.30 -1.31 2.17
N VAL A 77 -8.37 0.02 2.28
CA VAL A 77 -9.65 0.77 2.22
C VAL A 77 -10.34 0.60 0.87
N SER A 78 -9.59 0.67 -0.24
CA SER A 78 -10.15 0.50 -1.58
C SER A 78 -10.62 -0.93 -1.85
N GLU A 79 -9.92 -1.95 -1.31
CA GLU A 79 -10.32 -3.35 -1.42
C GLU A 79 -11.58 -3.65 -0.59
N PHE A 80 -11.67 -3.07 0.61
CA PHE A 80 -12.89 -3.11 1.41
C PHE A 80 -14.07 -2.49 0.66
N LEU A 81 -13.86 -1.30 0.06
CA LEU A 81 -14.88 -0.63 -0.72
C LEU A 81 -15.24 -1.42 -1.99
N PHE A 82 -14.28 -2.07 -2.63
CA PHE A 82 -14.52 -2.95 -3.77
C PHE A 82 -15.50 -4.08 -3.41
N LYS A 83 -15.33 -4.69 -2.25
CA LYS A 83 -16.16 -5.80 -1.77
C LYS A 83 -17.54 -5.36 -1.29
N TYR A 84 -17.62 -4.26 -0.54
CA TYR A 84 -18.82 -3.80 0.17
C TYR A 84 -19.37 -2.47 -0.38
N TRP A 85 -19.20 -2.23 -1.68
CA TRP A 85 -19.55 -0.94 -2.28
C TRP A 85 -21.02 -0.56 -2.08
N SER A 86 -21.26 0.63 -1.54
CA SER A 86 -22.53 1.34 -1.49
C SER A 86 -22.26 2.84 -1.36
N GLN A 87 -23.26 3.69 -1.61
CA GLN A 87 -23.09 5.14 -1.43
C GLN A 87 -22.71 5.51 0.01
N ARG A 88 -23.29 4.81 0.99
CA ARG A 88 -22.98 5.01 2.40
C ARG A 88 -21.53 4.56 2.71
N MET A 89 -21.13 3.42 2.20
CA MET A 89 -19.78 2.90 2.44
C MET A 89 -18.69 3.75 1.80
N ARG A 90 -18.95 4.40 0.68
CA ARG A 90 -18.02 5.37 0.09
C ARG A 90 -17.63 6.47 1.09
N PHE A 91 -18.60 7.03 1.77
CA PHE A 91 -18.33 8.07 2.77
C PHE A 91 -17.67 7.51 4.03
N LEU A 92 -18.14 6.35 4.50
CA LEU A 92 -17.64 5.73 5.74
C LEU A 92 -16.28 5.06 5.57
N SER A 93 -15.87 4.71 4.34
CA SER A 93 -14.64 3.94 4.09
C SER A 93 -13.37 4.65 4.61
N GLY A 94 -13.33 5.98 4.61
CA GLY A 94 -12.22 6.74 5.15
C GLY A 94 -11.96 6.48 6.64
N PHE A 95 -12.99 6.20 7.42
CA PHE A 95 -12.85 5.85 8.84
C PHE A 95 -12.13 4.50 9.04
N MET A 96 -12.15 3.61 8.04
CA MET A 96 -11.32 2.39 8.06
C MET A 96 -9.82 2.71 8.14
N GLY A 97 -9.42 3.89 7.68
CA GLY A 97 -8.03 4.35 7.80
C GLY A 97 -7.54 4.43 9.23
N PHE A 98 -8.40 4.81 10.17
CA PHE A 98 -8.06 4.81 11.61
C PHE A 98 -7.81 3.38 12.13
N LEU A 99 -8.57 2.40 11.65
CA LEU A 99 -8.33 0.98 12.01
C LEU A 99 -7.02 0.49 11.41
N VAL A 100 -6.73 0.85 10.15
CA VAL A 100 -5.46 0.51 9.50
C VAL A 100 -4.30 1.17 10.23
N ALA A 101 -4.39 2.46 10.58
CA ALA A 101 -3.37 3.16 11.35
C ALA A 101 -3.11 2.49 12.71
N ALA A 102 -4.18 2.06 13.40
CA ALA A 102 -4.07 1.38 14.70
C ALA A 102 -3.33 0.03 14.60
N ILE A 103 -3.43 -0.71 13.49
CA ILE A 103 -2.65 -1.93 13.25
C ILE A 103 -1.15 -1.63 13.22
N PHE A 104 -0.77 -0.44 12.76
CA PHE A 104 0.61 0.05 12.76
C PHE A 104 1.02 0.78 14.06
N GLY A 105 0.21 0.69 15.11
CA GLY A 105 0.48 1.30 16.41
C GLY A 105 0.12 2.78 16.53
N ILE A 106 -0.54 3.37 15.53
CA ILE A 106 -0.96 4.77 15.53
C ILE A 106 -2.44 4.84 15.90
N TYR A 107 -2.72 5.15 17.15
CA TYR A 107 -4.09 5.15 17.68
C TYR A 107 -4.85 6.45 17.35
N PRO A 108 -6.18 6.42 17.21
CA PRO A 108 -6.99 7.61 16.89
C PRO A 108 -6.74 8.80 17.80
N GLN A 109 -6.57 8.56 19.10
CA GLN A 109 -6.27 9.62 20.07
C GLN A 109 -4.96 10.34 19.75
N GLU A 110 -3.92 9.59 19.35
CA GLU A 110 -2.64 10.15 18.95
C GLU A 110 -2.75 11.00 17.69
N ILE A 111 -3.54 10.51 16.71
CA ILE A 111 -3.81 11.24 15.46
C ILE A 111 -4.49 12.58 15.75
N PHE A 112 -5.54 12.59 16.60
CA PHE A 112 -6.27 13.82 16.93
C PHE A 112 -5.44 14.82 17.75
N ASN A 113 -4.52 14.32 18.57
CA ASN A 113 -3.64 15.19 19.37
C ASN A 113 -2.48 15.77 18.55
N ASN A 114 -2.11 15.18 17.40
CA ASN A 114 -0.97 15.56 16.58
C ASN A 114 -1.35 15.61 15.09
N LEU A 115 -2.38 16.38 14.75
CA LEU A 115 -2.91 16.48 13.37
C LEU A 115 -1.89 17.03 12.38
N ASP A 116 -0.97 17.84 12.82
CA ASP A 116 0.15 18.37 12.03
C ASP A 116 1.11 17.25 11.58
N GLN A 117 1.31 16.23 12.41
CA GLN A 117 2.12 15.07 12.09
C GLN A 117 1.34 14.02 11.27
N TYR A 118 0.04 13.85 11.56
CA TYR A 118 -0.80 12.81 10.95
C TYR A 118 -1.78 13.34 9.90
N TRP A 119 -1.50 14.52 9.33
CA TRP A 119 -2.35 15.15 8.31
C TRP A 119 -2.68 14.25 7.11
N TRP A 120 -1.82 13.29 6.80
CA TRP A 120 -1.98 12.33 5.72
C TRP A 120 -3.17 11.36 5.90
N ILE A 121 -3.79 11.28 7.09
CA ILE A 121 -4.96 10.45 7.36
C ILE A 121 -6.13 10.79 6.42
N ILE A 122 -6.19 12.02 5.91
CA ILE A 122 -7.23 12.46 4.97
C ILE A 122 -7.22 11.66 3.66
N PHE A 123 -6.08 11.13 3.26
CA PHE A 123 -5.98 10.32 2.02
C PHE A 123 -6.78 9.03 2.08
N PHE A 124 -7.18 8.56 3.26
CA PHE A 124 -8.02 7.37 3.37
C PHE A 124 -9.47 7.60 2.89
N TRP A 125 -9.90 8.87 2.72
CA TRP A 125 -11.15 9.18 2.03
C TRP A 125 -11.03 9.19 0.51
N LEU A 126 -9.81 9.19 -0.03
CA LEU A 126 -9.57 9.19 -1.48
C LEU A 126 -10.29 8.03 -2.21
N PRO A 127 -10.28 6.77 -1.71
CA PRO A 127 -11.07 5.70 -2.32
C PRO A 127 -12.55 6.02 -2.42
N GLY A 128 -13.14 6.54 -1.36
CA GLY A 128 -14.56 6.91 -1.33
C GLY A 128 -14.92 8.05 -2.28
N LEU A 129 -13.99 9.00 -2.48
CA LEU A 129 -14.19 10.12 -3.40
C LEU A 129 -14.10 9.67 -4.87
N VAL A 130 -13.11 8.83 -5.19
CA VAL A 130 -12.81 8.41 -6.58
C VAL A 130 -13.71 7.26 -7.02
N CYS A 131 -13.95 6.27 -6.17
CA CYS A 131 -14.68 5.04 -6.49
C CYS A 131 -16.21 5.27 -6.50
N ASN A 132 -16.73 5.91 -7.54
CA ASN A 132 -18.11 6.36 -7.64
C ASN A 132 -19.09 5.33 -8.22
N LYS A 133 -18.58 4.18 -8.69
CA LYS A 133 -19.40 3.11 -9.29
C LYS A 133 -19.15 1.77 -8.62
N LYS A 134 -20.22 0.96 -8.49
CA LYS A 134 -20.10 -0.42 -8.03
C LYS A 134 -19.23 -1.21 -9.02
N PRO A 135 -18.29 -2.04 -8.55
CA PRO A 135 -17.48 -2.86 -9.44
C PRO A 135 -18.35 -3.93 -10.13
N ASP A 136 -18.07 -4.15 -11.41
CA ASP A 136 -18.75 -5.20 -12.20
C ASP A 136 -18.09 -6.58 -12.01
N TYR A 137 -17.03 -6.64 -11.23
CA TYR A 137 -16.24 -7.85 -11.00
C TYR A 137 -16.38 -8.31 -9.55
N GLU A 138 -16.19 -9.61 -9.36
CA GLU A 138 -16.02 -10.24 -8.03
C GLU A 138 -14.67 -10.91 -7.96
N ARG A 139 -14.07 -10.90 -6.76
CA ARG A 139 -12.78 -11.53 -6.47
C ARG A 139 -12.95 -12.62 -5.41
N LYS A 140 -12.20 -13.70 -5.56
CA LYS A 140 -12.09 -14.73 -4.53
C LYS A 140 -10.91 -14.42 -3.62
N HIS A 141 -11.21 -13.86 -2.42
CA HIS A 141 -10.16 -13.50 -1.45
C HIS A 141 -9.44 -14.73 -0.89
N PHE A 142 -10.15 -15.83 -0.66
CA PHE A 142 -9.53 -17.06 -0.17
C PHE A 142 -9.09 -17.95 -1.35
N PRO A 143 -7.89 -18.57 -1.28
CA PRO A 143 -6.89 -18.42 -0.21
C PRO A 143 -5.89 -17.27 -0.47
N TRP A 144 -5.72 -16.82 -1.71
CA TRP A 144 -4.54 -16.09 -2.18
C TRP A 144 -4.37 -14.70 -1.55
N PHE A 145 -5.46 -13.99 -1.28
CA PHE A 145 -5.37 -12.70 -0.59
C PHE A 145 -4.81 -12.88 0.83
N PHE A 146 -5.31 -13.89 1.56
CA PHE A 146 -4.85 -14.16 2.92
C PHE A 146 -3.42 -14.70 2.97
N VAL A 147 -3.03 -15.54 2.02
CA VAL A 147 -1.63 -16.00 1.87
C VAL A 147 -0.72 -14.81 1.63
N GLY A 148 -1.09 -13.91 0.71
CA GLY A 148 -0.33 -12.68 0.45
C GLY A 148 -0.21 -11.80 1.69
N MET A 149 -1.30 -11.57 2.42
CA MET A 149 -1.30 -10.80 3.67
C MET A 149 -0.41 -11.43 4.73
N PHE A 150 -0.49 -12.75 4.94
CA PHE A 150 0.34 -13.46 5.88
C PHE A 150 1.84 -13.33 5.55
N LEU A 151 2.21 -13.55 4.30
CA LEU A 151 3.60 -13.40 3.84
C LEU A 151 4.10 -11.97 4.02
N TYR A 152 3.26 -10.98 3.71
CA TYR A 152 3.61 -9.58 3.83
C TYR A 152 3.80 -9.14 5.29
N ILE A 153 2.89 -9.55 6.18
CA ILE A 153 3.01 -9.28 7.63
C ILE A 153 4.26 -9.97 8.19
N SER A 154 4.51 -11.24 7.82
CA SER A 154 5.72 -11.97 8.24
C SER A 154 6.99 -11.27 7.76
N ALA A 155 7.00 -10.79 6.51
CA ALA A 155 8.11 -10.02 5.95
C ALA A 155 8.36 -8.75 6.79
N PHE A 156 7.32 -8.02 7.12
CA PHE A 156 7.42 -6.79 7.91
C PHE A 156 7.95 -7.04 9.33
N VAL A 157 7.47 -8.08 9.99
CA VAL A 157 7.96 -8.47 11.32
C VAL A 157 9.45 -8.82 11.27
N ILE A 158 9.88 -9.61 10.28
CA ILE A 158 11.30 -9.99 10.11
C ILE A 158 12.15 -8.75 9.84
N TRP A 159 11.68 -7.83 9.00
CA TRP A 159 12.36 -6.58 8.71
C TRP A 159 12.56 -5.73 9.97
N LEU A 160 11.53 -5.58 10.82
CA LEU A 160 11.63 -4.87 12.10
C LEU A 160 12.65 -5.50 13.03
N GLN A 161 12.75 -6.85 13.07
CA GLN A 161 13.73 -7.57 13.89
C GLN A 161 15.19 -7.45 13.36
N GLY A 162 15.37 -6.93 12.16
CA GLY A 162 16.67 -6.66 11.55
C GLY A 162 17.27 -5.30 11.90
N TYR A 163 16.56 -4.42 12.58
CA TYR A 163 17.08 -3.12 13.01
C TYR A 163 18.20 -3.25 14.05
N PRO A 164 19.08 -2.24 14.20
CA PRO A 164 20.10 -2.22 15.23
C PRO A 164 19.50 -2.51 16.62
N ASN A 165 20.19 -3.34 17.39
CA ASN A 165 19.77 -3.82 18.71
C ASN A 165 18.56 -4.77 18.74
N GLN A 166 18.09 -5.24 17.59
CA GLN A 166 17.05 -6.25 17.51
C GLN A 166 17.66 -7.67 17.37
N PRO A 167 16.91 -8.74 17.76
CA PRO A 167 17.44 -10.10 17.85
C PRO A 167 18.03 -10.67 16.56
N LEU A 168 17.51 -10.25 15.38
CA LEU A 168 17.99 -10.75 14.11
C LEU A 168 19.06 -9.84 13.46
N CYS A 169 19.47 -8.76 14.14
CA CYS A 169 20.53 -7.89 13.66
C CYS A 169 21.92 -8.53 13.86
N ASN A 170 22.40 -9.23 12.85
CA ASN A 170 23.77 -9.77 12.83
C ASN A 170 24.47 -9.27 11.55
N PRO A 171 25.37 -8.26 11.68
CA PRO A 171 26.08 -7.69 10.52
C PRO A 171 26.96 -8.68 9.75
N ASP A 172 27.45 -9.74 10.45
CA ASP A 172 28.36 -10.74 9.87
C ASP A 172 27.61 -11.93 9.23
N SER A 173 26.28 -11.95 9.33
CA SER A 173 25.45 -13.01 8.73
C SER A 173 25.35 -12.83 7.21
N LEU A 174 25.50 -13.92 6.47
CA LEU A 174 25.20 -13.96 5.03
C LEU A 174 23.70 -13.83 4.75
N ILE A 175 22.86 -14.26 5.71
CA ILE A 175 21.40 -14.17 5.60
C ILE A 175 20.95 -12.96 6.41
N GLN A 176 20.66 -11.87 5.69
CA GLN A 176 20.20 -10.63 6.28
C GLN A 176 18.65 -10.57 6.35
N PRO A 177 18.05 -10.09 7.45
CA PRO A 177 16.60 -9.91 7.57
C PRO A 177 16.00 -9.10 6.42
N HIS A 178 16.72 -8.09 5.94
CA HIS A 178 16.33 -7.28 4.78
C HIS A 178 16.22 -8.12 3.49
N GLY A 179 17.14 -9.05 3.25
CA GLY A 179 17.05 -9.98 2.12
C GLY A 179 15.86 -10.95 2.23
N ILE A 180 15.61 -11.50 3.43
CA ILE A 180 14.43 -12.33 3.68
C ILE A 180 13.15 -11.56 3.44
N TRP A 181 13.09 -10.29 3.88
CA TRP A 181 11.96 -9.41 3.65
C TRP A 181 11.64 -9.25 2.16
N HIS A 182 12.64 -9.03 1.30
CA HIS A 182 12.43 -8.95 -0.15
C HIS A 182 11.89 -10.26 -0.76
N ILE A 183 12.40 -11.42 -0.31
CA ILE A 183 11.90 -12.72 -0.78
C ILE A 183 10.42 -12.90 -0.40
N LEU A 184 10.07 -12.65 0.86
CA LEU A 184 8.69 -12.78 1.33
C LEU A 184 7.75 -11.77 0.66
N CYS A 185 8.18 -10.53 0.44
CA CYS A 185 7.42 -9.55 -0.33
C CYS A 185 7.20 -9.98 -1.77
N SER A 186 8.18 -10.64 -2.41
CA SER A 186 8.04 -11.17 -3.77
C SER A 186 7.00 -12.30 -3.83
N LEU A 187 7.00 -13.21 -2.84
CA LEU A 187 6.00 -14.27 -2.72
C LEU A 187 4.60 -13.70 -2.40
N ALA A 188 4.53 -12.67 -1.55
CA ALA A 188 3.28 -11.95 -1.29
C ALA A 188 2.74 -11.30 -2.58
N THR A 189 3.62 -10.67 -3.36
CA THR A 189 3.29 -10.09 -4.67
C THR A 189 2.71 -11.12 -5.63
N LEU A 190 3.33 -12.30 -5.73
CA LEU A 190 2.81 -13.39 -6.53
C LEU A 190 1.42 -13.83 -6.06
N SER A 191 1.22 -13.94 -4.75
CA SER A 191 -0.08 -14.31 -4.17
C SER A 191 -1.16 -13.28 -4.48
N PHE A 192 -0.84 -11.98 -4.37
CA PHE A 192 -1.76 -10.90 -4.74
C PHE A 192 -2.03 -10.84 -6.25
N PHE A 193 -1.05 -11.15 -7.07
CA PHE A 193 -1.25 -11.28 -8.51
C PHE A 193 -2.25 -12.40 -8.83
N ILE A 194 -2.08 -13.60 -8.23
CA ILE A 194 -3.01 -14.71 -8.40
C ILE A 194 -4.40 -14.32 -7.88
N PHE A 195 -4.48 -13.65 -6.74
CA PHE A 195 -5.75 -13.12 -6.20
C PHE A 195 -6.46 -12.22 -7.22
N LEU A 196 -5.77 -11.24 -7.80
CA LEU A 196 -6.35 -10.36 -8.82
C LEU A 196 -6.79 -11.12 -10.08
N ARG A 197 -6.09 -12.21 -10.43
CA ARG A 197 -6.48 -13.09 -11.54
C ARG A 197 -7.77 -13.90 -11.26
N THR A 198 -8.28 -13.91 -10.03
CA THR A 198 -9.58 -14.53 -9.71
C THR A 198 -10.78 -13.64 -10.07
N GLU A 199 -10.56 -12.47 -10.64
CA GLU A 199 -11.64 -11.58 -11.08
C GLU A 199 -12.52 -12.26 -12.13
N ASN A 200 -13.81 -12.27 -11.84
CA ASN A 200 -14.84 -12.74 -12.76
C ASN A 200 -15.91 -11.65 -12.89
N VAL A 201 -16.45 -11.48 -14.10
CA VAL A 201 -17.61 -10.62 -14.33
C VAL A 201 -18.75 -11.16 -13.46
N LYS A 202 -19.36 -10.28 -12.64
CA LYS A 202 -20.57 -10.62 -11.91
C LYS A 202 -21.61 -11.09 -12.93
N LYS A 203 -22.06 -12.33 -12.83
CA LYS A 203 -23.30 -12.73 -13.51
C LYS A 203 -24.36 -11.78 -12.94
N ARG A 204 -25.01 -11.00 -13.81
CA ARG A 204 -26.24 -10.30 -13.44
C ARG A 204 -27.18 -11.40 -12.99
N GLY A 205 -27.20 -11.61 -11.69
CA GLY A 205 -28.07 -12.58 -11.05
C GLY A 205 -29.47 -12.06 -11.07
N ASP A 206 -30.26 -13.01 -11.21
CA ASP A 206 -31.71 -13.07 -11.12
C ASP A 206 -32.24 -12.35 -9.89
#